data_9dfe18fe5d9a894b932693d2faf1c9e4
#
_entry.id   9dfe18fe5d9a894b932693d2faf1c9e4
#
_cell.length_a   1.000
_cell.length_b   1.000
_cell.length_c   1.000
_cell.angle_alpha   90.00
_cell.angle_beta   90.00
_cell.angle_gamma   90.00
#
_symmetry.space_group_name_H-M   'P 1'
#
loop_
_entity.id
_entity.type
_entity.pdbx_description
1 polymer ?
#
loop_
_entity_poly.entity_id
_entity_poly.type
_entity_poly.pdbx_seq_one_letter_code
_entity_poly.pdbx_strand_id
1 'polypeptide(L)'
;MTPSQHIDKLIAGITDWRGKTFAHLRKAILQADREIVEEWKWMGSPVWYRDGIIAVANAHKGKVKLTFAYGAKIADPDKLFNAGLEGNARRAIDFFEGDKVDGPALKNLVRTAIAYNQSKAKKKVPKSKKA
;
A
#
# COMPACT_ATOMS: atom_id res chain seq x y z
N MET A 1 17.73 -7.98 10.69
CA MET A 1 16.31 -7.70 10.99
C MET A 1 15.46 -8.09 9.79
N THR A 2 14.28 -8.61 10.04
CA THR A 2 13.31 -8.86 8.98
C THR A 2 12.72 -7.55 8.49
N PRO A 3 12.12 -7.52 7.29
CA PRO A 3 11.39 -6.32 6.86
C PRO A 3 10.34 -5.86 7.86
N SER A 4 9.57 -6.78 8.43
CA SER A 4 8.55 -6.41 9.42
C SER A 4 9.15 -5.77 10.65
N GLN A 5 10.32 -6.24 11.10
CA GLN A 5 11.04 -5.64 12.23
C GLN A 5 11.54 -4.23 11.90
N HIS A 6 12.02 -4.01 10.68
CA HIS A 6 12.39 -2.67 10.24
C HIS A 6 11.19 -1.72 10.27
N ILE A 7 10.04 -2.20 9.82
CA ILE A 7 8.82 -1.40 9.84
C ILE A 7 8.37 -1.11 11.27
N ASP A 8 8.43 -2.12 12.16
CA ASP A 8 8.13 -1.93 13.57
C ASP A 8 9.00 -0.82 14.17
N LYS A 9 10.29 -0.85 13.88
CA LYS A 9 11.23 0.14 14.40
C LYS A 9 10.97 1.52 13.83
N LEU A 10 10.65 1.61 12.53
CA LEU A 10 10.30 2.88 11.89
C LEU A 10 9.10 3.51 12.59
N ILE A 11 8.03 2.75 12.76
CA ILE A 11 6.80 3.26 13.38
C ILE A 11 7.06 3.68 14.82
N ALA A 12 7.78 2.87 15.59
CA ALA A 12 8.11 3.19 16.98
C ALA A 12 8.92 4.47 17.10
N GLY A 13 9.71 4.81 16.11
CA GLY A 13 10.52 6.03 16.10
C GLY A 13 9.73 7.29 15.72
N ILE A 14 8.51 7.15 15.21
CA ILE A 14 7.67 8.29 14.86
C ILE A 14 6.75 8.57 16.05
N THR A 15 7.09 9.57 16.84
CA THR A 15 6.45 9.79 18.14
C THR A 15 5.23 10.71 18.11
N ASP A 16 4.95 11.34 16.97
CA ASP A 16 3.76 12.17 16.81
C ASP A 16 2.61 11.38 16.16
N TRP A 17 1.53 12.06 15.80
CA TRP A 17 0.32 11.46 15.23
C TRP A 17 0.60 10.58 14.01
N ARG A 18 1.68 10.85 13.26
CA ARG A 18 2.01 10.08 12.07
C ARG A 18 2.32 8.62 12.40
N GLY A 19 2.91 8.36 13.56
CA GLY A 19 3.17 6.99 14.02
C GLY A 19 1.90 6.18 14.17
N LYS A 20 0.88 6.76 14.78
CA LYS A 20 -0.42 6.08 14.95
C LYS A 20 -1.11 5.85 13.61
N THR A 21 -1.10 6.85 12.75
CA THR A 21 -1.68 6.73 11.41
C THR A 21 -0.99 5.63 10.62
N PHE A 22 0.34 5.62 10.66
CA PHE A 22 1.14 4.60 9.98
C PHE A 22 0.80 3.20 10.49
N ALA A 23 0.70 3.04 11.80
CA ALA A 23 0.33 1.76 12.40
C ALA A 23 -1.07 1.31 11.99
N HIS A 24 -2.03 2.24 11.93
CA HIS A 24 -3.40 1.93 11.51
C HIS A 24 -3.47 1.48 10.06
N LEU A 25 -2.80 2.18 9.16
CA LEU A 25 -2.82 1.78 7.75
C LEU A 25 -2.11 0.45 7.53
N ARG A 26 -1.01 0.20 8.23
CA ARG A 26 -0.30 -1.08 8.17
C ARG A 26 -1.21 -2.23 8.58
N LYS A 27 -1.92 -2.04 9.70
CA LYS A 27 -2.84 -3.05 10.21
C LYS A 27 -3.94 -3.36 9.19
N ALA A 28 -4.55 -2.33 8.62
CA ALA A 28 -5.60 -2.52 7.62
C ALA A 28 -5.08 -3.26 6.39
N ILE A 29 -3.89 -2.89 5.91
CA ILE A 29 -3.28 -3.55 4.76
C ILE A 29 -3.07 -5.04 5.05
N LEU A 30 -2.45 -5.37 6.18
CA LEU A 30 -2.16 -6.76 6.53
C LEU A 30 -3.44 -7.57 6.77
N GLN A 31 -4.50 -6.93 7.24
CA GLN A 31 -5.77 -7.61 7.44
C GLN A 31 -6.54 -7.85 6.15
N ALA A 32 -6.19 -7.14 5.08
CA ALA A 32 -6.88 -7.31 3.80
C ALA A 32 -6.65 -8.69 3.20
N ASP A 33 -5.45 -9.26 3.40
CA ASP A 33 -5.10 -10.56 2.88
C ASP A 33 -3.91 -11.11 3.67
N ARG A 34 -4.03 -12.35 4.14
CA ARG A 34 -2.99 -12.95 5.00
C ARG A 34 -1.73 -13.35 4.26
N GLU A 35 -1.75 -13.35 2.93
CA GLU A 35 -0.58 -13.70 2.14
C GLU A 35 0.21 -12.49 1.67
N ILE A 36 -0.14 -11.30 2.14
CA ILE A 36 0.62 -10.10 1.86
C ILE A 36 1.99 -10.21 2.55
N VAL A 37 3.03 -9.89 1.80
CA VAL A 37 4.40 -9.88 2.29
C VAL A 37 4.83 -8.44 2.51
N GLU A 38 5.43 -8.16 3.67
CA GLU A 38 6.04 -6.87 3.95
C GLU A 38 7.49 -6.89 3.47
N GLU A 39 7.91 -5.83 2.80
CA GLU A 39 9.27 -5.65 2.34
C GLU A 39 9.82 -4.31 2.80
N TRP A 40 11.13 -4.19 2.81
CA TRP A 40 11.86 -2.99 3.22
C TRP A 40 12.79 -2.63 2.08
N LYS A 41 12.48 -1.55 1.37
CA LYS A 41 13.18 -1.24 0.13
C LYS A 41 13.62 0.22 0.06
N TRP A 42 14.48 0.50 -0.88
CA TRP A 42 14.90 1.87 -1.24
C TRP A 42 15.33 2.71 -0.03
N MET A 43 16.24 2.17 0.76
CA MET A 43 16.84 2.88 1.90
C MET A 43 15.84 3.23 3.00
N GLY A 44 14.79 2.44 3.15
CA GLY A 44 13.93 2.59 4.31
C GLY A 44 12.46 2.82 4.03
N SER A 45 11.93 2.26 2.95
CA SER A 45 10.49 2.34 2.65
C SER A 45 9.79 1.02 2.91
N PRO A 46 8.75 1.01 3.75
CA PRO A 46 7.86 -0.13 3.84
C PRO A 46 7.10 -0.34 2.53
N VAL A 47 7.10 -1.58 2.07
CA VAL A 47 6.42 -1.98 0.84
C VAL A 47 5.58 -3.22 1.14
N TRP A 48 4.37 -3.26 0.61
CA TRP A 48 3.50 -4.43 0.71
C TRP A 48 3.36 -5.05 -0.67
N TYR A 49 3.49 -6.37 -0.69
CA TYR A 49 3.62 -7.13 -1.93
C TYR A 49 2.70 -8.34 -1.90
N ARG A 50 1.99 -8.57 -2.97
CA ARG A 50 1.35 -9.85 -3.29
C ARG A 50 1.13 -9.93 -4.79
N ASP A 51 1.87 -10.87 -5.42
CA ASP A 51 1.84 -11.04 -6.88
C ASP A 51 2.20 -9.76 -7.65
N GLY A 52 2.94 -8.89 -6.99
CA GLY A 52 3.35 -7.57 -7.46
C GLY A 52 3.26 -6.58 -6.31
N ILE A 53 3.88 -5.43 -6.48
CA ILE A 53 3.82 -4.38 -5.46
C ILE A 53 2.38 -3.89 -5.35
N ILE A 54 1.90 -3.80 -4.11
CA ILE A 54 0.60 -3.21 -3.80
C ILE A 54 0.79 -1.73 -3.54
N ALA A 55 1.56 -1.42 -2.50
CA ALA A 55 1.69 -0.05 -2.02
C ALA A 55 2.99 0.18 -1.28
N VAL A 56 3.37 1.43 -1.18
CA VAL A 56 4.55 1.93 -0.46
C VAL A 56 4.09 3.02 0.47
N ALA A 57 4.56 3.02 1.71
CA ALA A 57 4.22 4.07 2.67
C ALA A 57 5.46 4.88 3.06
N ASN A 58 5.25 6.17 3.23
CA ASN A 58 6.30 7.09 3.67
C ASN A 58 5.71 8.13 4.62
N ALA A 59 6.42 8.41 5.71
CA ALA A 59 6.09 9.52 6.59
C ALA A 59 6.85 10.75 6.11
N HIS A 60 6.11 11.80 5.79
CA HIS A 60 6.66 13.10 5.41
C HIS A 60 6.38 14.12 6.51
N LYS A 61 6.97 15.28 6.38
CA LYS A 61 6.65 16.39 7.28
C LYS A 61 5.17 16.75 7.06
N GLY A 62 4.36 16.59 8.10
CA GLY A 62 2.96 16.97 8.06
C GLY A 62 2.00 15.97 7.44
N LYS A 63 2.45 14.81 6.98
CA LYS A 63 1.53 13.79 6.43
C LYS A 63 2.16 12.41 6.36
N VAL A 64 1.31 11.41 6.24
CA VAL A 64 1.72 10.05 5.87
C VAL A 64 1.16 9.77 4.48
N LYS A 65 2.00 9.36 3.55
CA LYS A 65 1.60 9.06 2.18
C LYS A 65 1.61 7.55 1.94
N LEU A 66 0.52 7.04 1.42
CA LEU A 66 0.41 5.65 0.97
C LEU A 66 0.21 5.64 -0.54
N THR A 67 1.22 5.19 -1.28
CA THR A 67 1.20 5.19 -2.74
C THR A 67 0.91 3.79 -3.26
N PHE A 68 -0.17 3.66 -4.01
CA PHE A 68 -0.50 2.40 -4.69
C PHE A 68 0.20 2.37 -6.04
N ALA A 69 0.97 1.31 -6.28
CA ALA A 69 1.79 1.20 -7.49
C ALA A 69 0.96 1.30 -8.77
N TYR A 70 -0.26 0.77 -8.75
CA TYR A 70 -1.16 0.76 -9.91
C TYR A 70 -2.50 1.41 -9.59
N GLY A 71 -2.47 2.44 -8.73
CA GLY A 71 -3.69 3.12 -8.31
C GLY A 71 -4.55 3.64 -9.44
N ALA A 72 -3.92 4.09 -10.54
CA ALA A 72 -4.64 4.60 -11.70
C ALA A 72 -5.37 3.49 -12.50
N LYS A 73 -5.05 2.23 -12.23
CA LYS A 73 -5.58 1.09 -12.97
C LYS A 73 -6.69 0.35 -12.21
N ILE A 74 -7.03 0.79 -11.01
CA ILE A 74 -8.00 0.10 -10.16
C ILE A 74 -9.16 1.02 -9.80
N ALA A 75 -10.31 0.41 -9.50
CA ALA A 75 -11.47 1.15 -9.06
C ALA A 75 -11.25 1.66 -7.63
N ASP A 76 -11.73 2.86 -7.36
CA ASP A 76 -11.66 3.50 -6.05
C ASP A 76 -13.06 4.06 -5.72
N PRO A 77 -14.04 3.18 -5.45
CA PRO A 77 -15.42 3.62 -5.24
C PRO A 77 -15.58 4.49 -3.99
N ASP A 78 -14.73 4.32 -3.00
CA ASP A 78 -14.78 5.10 -1.76
C ASP A 78 -14.00 6.42 -1.87
N LYS A 79 -13.41 6.68 -3.03
CA LYS A 79 -12.67 7.91 -3.32
C LYS A 79 -11.56 8.18 -2.32
N LEU A 80 -10.78 7.17 -2.03
CA LEU A 80 -9.67 7.28 -1.09
C LEU A 80 -8.47 8.03 -1.67
N PHE A 81 -8.18 7.85 -2.97
CA PHE A 81 -7.06 8.56 -3.58
C PHE A 81 -7.30 10.06 -3.61
N ASN A 82 -6.36 10.80 -3.06
CA ASN A 82 -6.41 12.26 -3.00
C ASN A 82 -5.10 12.92 -3.43
N ALA A 83 -4.17 12.14 -3.97
CA ALA A 83 -2.88 12.65 -4.45
C ALA A 83 -2.43 11.83 -5.65
N GLY A 84 -1.63 12.45 -6.51
CA GLY A 84 -1.12 11.79 -7.70
C GLY A 84 -2.21 11.42 -8.70
N LEU A 85 -3.32 12.16 -8.72
CA LEU A 85 -4.49 11.80 -9.52
C LEU A 85 -4.26 11.90 -11.02
N GLU A 86 -3.20 12.56 -11.45
CA GLU A 86 -2.84 12.69 -12.86
C GLU A 86 -1.86 11.61 -13.32
N GLY A 87 -1.38 10.77 -12.39
CA GLY A 87 -0.44 9.70 -12.72
C GLY A 87 -1.06 8.64 -13.60
N ASN A 88 -0.25 8.10 -14.50
CA ASN A 88 -0.69 7.03 -15.41
C ASN A 88 -0.73 5.67 -14.74
N ALA A 89 -0.03 5.48 -13.65
CA ALA A 89 0.03 4.23 -12.91
C ALA A 89 -0.22 4.44 -11.42
N ARG A 90 0.59 5.28 -10.78
CA ARG A 90 0.55 5.48 -9.34
C ARG A 90 -0.52 6.47 -8.93
N ARG A 91 -1.16 6.21 -7.80
CA ARG A 91 -1.99 7.18 -7.09
C ARG A 91 -1.77 6.98 -5.61
N ALA A 92 -2.02 8.02 -4.83
CA ALA A 92 -1.71 8.00 -3.42
C ALA A 92 -2.85 8.52 -2.56
N ILE A 93 -2.78 8.12 -1.29
CA ILE A 93 -3.61 8.68 -0.23
C ILE A 93 -2.67 9.43 0.68
N ASP A 94 -2.92 10.72 0.85
CA ASP A 94 -2.24 11.55 1.84
C ASP A 94 -3.11 11.62 3.08
N PHE A 95 -2.57 11.19 4.21
CA PHE A 95 -3.23 11.29 5.51
C PHE A 95 -2.62 12.47 6.27
N PHE A 96 -3.48 13.39 6.68
CA PHE A 96 -3.08 14.56 7.46
C PHE A 96 -3.49 14.38 8.91
N GLU A 97 -2.98 15.25 9.78
CA GLU A 97 -3.32 15.20 11.20
C GLU A 97 -4.82 15.29 11.39
N GLY A 98 -5.38 14.37 12.19
CA GLY A 98 -6.81 14.32 12.42
C GLY A 98 -7.57 13.42 11.45
N ASP A 99 -6.97 13.05 10.33
CA ASP A 99 -7.60 12.11 9.40
C ASP A 99 -7.67 10.72 10.02
N LYS A 100 -8.79 10.06 9.84
CA LYS A 100 -8.96 8.67 10.28
C LYS A 100 -8.71 7.74 9.12
N VAL A 101 -8.06 6.62 9.41
CA VAL A 101 -7.91 5.55 8.43
C VAL A 101 -9.23 4.77 8.39
N ASP A 102 -9.91 4.82 7.25
CA ASP A 102 -11.10 4.01 7.03
C ASP A 102 -10.65 2.58 6.72
N GLY A 103 -10.60 1.76 7.76
CA GLY A 103 -10.10 0.39 7.66
C GLY A 103 -10.83 -0.45 6.62
N PRO A 104 -12.16 -0.55 6.68
CA PRO A 104 -12.92 -1.32 5.68
C PRO A 104 -12.68 -0.86 4.25
N ALA A 105 -12.73 0.45 4.00
CA ALA A 105 -12.50 0.99 2.66
C ALA A 105 -11.07 0.72 2.18
N LEU A 106 -10.08 0.89 3.06
CA LEU A 106 -8.69 0.62 2.71
C LEU A 106 -8.47 -0.86 2.40
N LYS A 107 -9.06 -1.76 3.19
CA LYS A 107 -8.96 -3.20 2.91
C LYS A 107 -9.54 -3.55 1.55
N ASN A 108 -10.67 -2.96 1.20
CA ASN A 108 -11.28 -3.19 -0.11
C ASN A 108 -10.37 -2.72 -1.24
N LEU A 109 -9.76 -1.54 -1.07
CA LEU A 109 -8.85 -1.00 -2.07
C LEU A 109 -7.61 -1.89 -2.22
N VAL A 110 -7.07 -2.38 -1.12
CA VAL A 110 -5.92 -3.30 -1.14
C VAL A 110 -6.29 -4.60 -1.87
N ARG A 111 -7.46 -5.16 -1.58
CA ARG A 111 -7.93 -6.38 -2.27
C ARG A 111 -8.11 -6.15 -3.76
N THR A 112 -8.60 -4.97 -4.15
CA THR A 112 -8.73 -4.60 -5.56
C THR A 112 -7.34 -4.52 -6.22
N ALA A 113 -6.37 -3.96 -5.52
CA ALA A 113 -4.99 -3.89 -6.02
C ALA A 113 -4.38 -5.28 -6.19
N ILE A 114 -4.65 -6.19 -5.25
CA ILE A 114 -4.19 -7.57 -5.35
C ILE A 114 -4.81 -8.25 -6.56
N ALA A 115 -6.12 -8.09 -6.76
CA ALA A 115 -6.81 -8.66 -7.91
C ALA A 115 -6.21 -8.16 -9.23
N TYR A 116 -5.87 -6.87 -9.29
CA TYR A 116 -5.21 -6.31 -10.46
C TYR A 116 -3.84 -6.96 -10.70
N ASN A 117 -3.03 -7.10 -9.63
CA ASN A 117 -1.72 -7.73 -9.73
C ASN A 117 -1.85 -9.18 -10.24
N GLN A 118 -2.83 -9.92 -9.72
CA GLN A 118 -3.09 -11.30 -10.14
C GLN A 118 -3.53 -11.38 -11.60
N SER A 119 -4.35 -10.45 -12.04
CA SER A 119 -4.76 -10.34 -13.43
C SER A 119 -3.56 -10.10 -14.35
N LYS A 120 -2.65 -9.21 -13.96
CA LYS A 120 -1.41 -8.98 -14.71
C LYS A 120 -0.53 -10.22 -14.76
N ALA A 121 -0.40 -10.92 -13.64
CA ALA A 121 0.40 -12.13 -13.57
C ALA A 121 -0.15 -13.21 -14.50
N LYS A 122 -1.47 -13.36 -14.55
CA LYS A 122 -2.12 -14.31 -15.48
C LYS A 122 -1.86 -13.93 -16.92
N LYS A 123 -1.93 -12.66 -17.27
CA LYS A 123 -1.65 -12.20 -18.63
C LYS A 123 -0.21 -12.43 -19.03
N LYS A 124 0.69 -12.45 -18.04
CA LYS A 124 2.11 -12.72 -18.25
C LYS A 124 2.41 -14.22 -18.28
N VAL A 125 1.48 -15.06 -17.86
CA VAL A 125 1.65 -16.50 -17.98
C VAL A 125 1.89 -16.77 -19.46
N PRO A 126 3.07 -17.28 -19.80
CA PRO A 126 3.45 -17.33 -21.19
C PRO A 126 2.54 -18.21 -21.98
N LYS A 127 2.18 -17.73 -23.15
CA LYS A 127 1.48 -18.55 -24.14
C LYS A 127 2.29 -19.78 -24.50
N SER A 128 3.59 -19.71 -24.29
CA SER A 128 4.47 -20.85 -24.48
C SER A 128 4.04 -22.09 -23.70
N LYS A 129 3.35 -21.90 -22.58
CA LYS A 129 2.83 -23.03 -21.81
C LYS A 129 1.68 -23.72 -22.48
N LYS A 130 1.15 -23.15 -23.54
CA LYS A 130 0.04 -23.73 -24.30
C LYS A 130 0.50 -24.53 -25.49
N ALA A 131 1.74 -24.41 -25.83
CA ALA A 131 2.33 -25.10 -26.94
C ALA A 131 2.43 -26.60 -26.69
#